data_cf4e10972a83a4e95971555e95519447
#
_entry.id   cf4e10972a83a4e95971555e95519447
#
_cell.length_a   1.000
_cell.length_b   1.000
_cell.length_c   1.000
_cell.angle_alpha   90.00
_cell.angle_beta   90.00
_cell.angle_gamma   90.00
#
_symmetry.space_group_name_H-M   'P 1'
#
loop_
_entity.id
_entity.type
_entity.pdbx_description
1 polymer ?
#
loop_
_entity_poly.entity_id
_entity_poly.type
_entity_poly.pdbx_seq_one_letter_code
_entity_poly.pdbx_strand_id
1 'polypeptide(L)'
;EGMLSQVTSLAAQEGLDYDFGSLQHTKTIKAHEVLHLAKAEGRQEEVVERLLRAYFVEGRHVGHDDELADLAAEAGLDRQVVLDTLADGRYRADVEADIEQAMAYGISGVPFYVVDRQYGVSGAQDPAVFAQVLSQAAGLMTATS
;
A
#
# COMPACT_ATOMS: atom_id res chain seq x y z
N GLU A 1 -2.92 14.82 18.65
CA GLU A 1 -4.29 15.09 18.13
C GLU A 1 -4.25 15.93 16.83
N GLY A 2 -3.38 16.95 16.68
CA GLY A 2 -3.37 17.81 15.49
C GLY A 2 -3.03 17.12 14.16
N MET A 3 -2.09 16.18 14.15
CA MET A 3 -1.67 15.49 12.92
C MET A 3 -2.78 14.59 12.35
N LEU A 4 -3.44 13.79 13.19
CA LEU A 4 -4.55 12.91 12.76
C LEU A 4 -5.73 13.72 12.21
N SER A 5 -6.07 14.85 12.89
CA SER A 5 -7.13 15.74 12.42
C SER A 5 -6.81 16.35 11.06
N GLN A 6 -5.53 16.72 10.83
CA GLN A 6 -5.09 17.24 9.53
C GLN A 6 -5.22 16.18 8.43
N VAL A 7 -4.77 14.94 8.69
CA VAL A 7 -4.87 13.85 7.71
C VAL A 7 -6.33 13.51 7.42
N THR A 8 -7.20 13.45 8.43
CA THR A 8 -8.64 13.26 8.24
C THR A 8 -9.24 14.36 7.35
N SER A 9 -8.85 15.62 7.56
CA SER A 9 -9.35 16.74 6.75
C SER A 9 -8.90 16.67 5.30
N LEU A 10 -7.65 16.24 5.05
CA LEU A 10 -7.14 16.03 3.70
C LEU A 10 -7.85 14.85 3.02
N ALA A 11 -8.03 13.74 3.72
CA ALA A 11 -8.75 12.58 3.22
C ALA A 11 -10.19 12.94 2.81
N ALA A 12 -10.90 13.73 3.63
CA ALA A 12 -12.25 14.20 3.33
C ALA A 12 -12.33 15.06 2.06
N GLN A 13 -11.29 15.82 1.73
CA GLN A 13 -11.23 16.60 0.47
C GLN A 13 -11.13 15.68 -0.76
N GLU A 14 -10.57 14.49 -0.60
CA GLU A 14 -10.47 13.44 -1.62
C GLU A 14 -11.67 12.47 -1.58
N GLY A 15 -12.69 12.74 -0.77
CA GLY A 15 -13.88 11.88 -0.63
C GLY A 15 -13.66 10.62 0.20
N LEU A 16 -12.64 10.59 1.06
CA LEU A 16 -12.30 9.46 1.92
C LEU A 16 -12.69 9.76 3.37
N ASP A 17 -13.60 8.97 3.92
CA ASP A 17 -14.09 9.11 5.29
C ASP A 17 -13.22 8.31 6.28
N TYR A 18 -12.01 8.79 6.57
CA TYR A 18 -11.10 8.11 7.51
C TYR A 18 -11.63 8.18 8.93
N ASP A 19 -11.66 7.02 9.59
CA ASP A 19 -12.01 6.87 11.01
C ASP A 19 -10.81 6.33 11.81
N PHE A 20 -9.95 7.21 12.25
CA PHE A 20 -8.80 6.84 13.10
C PHE A 20 -9.21 6.35 14.50
N GLY A 21 -10.46 6.59 14.92
CA GLY A 21 -10.96 6.10 16.21
C GLY A 21 -11.26 4.61 16.21
N SER A 22 -11.61 4.04 15.06
CA SER A 22 -11.92 2.62 14.90
C SER A 22 -10.73 1.77 14.45
N LEU A 23 -9.57 2.38 14.17
CA LEU A 23 -8.39 1.68 13.67
C LEU A 23 -7.91 0.58 14.62
N GLN A 24 -7.72 -0.61 14.06
CA GLN A 24 -7.16 -1.76 14.76
C GLN A 24 -5.68 -1.95 14.39
N HIS A 25 -4.79 -1.42 15.24
CA HIS A 25 -3.34 -1.56 15.02
C HIS A 25 -2.92 -3.01 14.94
N THR A 26 -2.25 -3.39 13.87
CA THR A 26 -1.84 -4.76 13.61
C THR A 26 -0.52 -4.85 12.85
N LYS A 27 0.06 -6.06 12.84
CA LYS A 27 1.17 -6.38 11.95
C LYS A 27 0.61 -6.64 10.55
N THR A 28 1.17 -5.96 9.55
CA THR A 28 0.65 -5.99 8.16
C THR A 28 1.36 -6.98 7.24
N ILE A 29 2.30 -7.79 7.76
CA ILE A 29 3.08 -8.74 6.94
C ILE A 29 2.16 -9.68 6.16
N LYS A 30 1.15 -10.26 6.82
CA LYS A 30 0.18 -11.16 6.16
C LYS A 30 -0.66 -10.45 5.09
N ALA A 31 -1.01 -9.20 5.32
CA ALA A 31 -1.69 -8.38 4.31
C ALA A 31 -0.81 -8.22 3.06
N HIS A 32 0.50 -8.00 3.23
CA HIS A 32 1.45 -7.95 2.11
C HIS A 32 1.61 -9.29 1.40
N GLU A 33 1.58 -10.42 2.12
CA GLU A 33 1.57 -11.76 1.50
C GLU A 33 0.33 -11.95 0.61
N VAL A 34 -0.85 -11.48 1.06
CA VAL A 34 -2.08 -11.47 0.25
C VAL A 34 -1.94 -10.58 -0.98
N LEU A 35 -1.26 -9.43 -0.88
CA LEU A 35 -0.99 -8.56 -2.03
C LEU A 35 -0.07 -9.21 -3.07
N HIS A 36 0.89 -10.04 -2.67
CA HIS A 36 1.70 -10.82 -3.60
C HIS A 36 0.87 -11.90 -4.31
N LEU A 37 -0.02 -12.61 -3.59
CA LEU A 37 -0.98 -13.51 -4.21
C LEU A 37 -1.86 -12.77 -5.21
N ALA A 38 -2.43 -11.63 -4.80
CA ALA A 38 -3.29 -10.80 -5.66
C ALA A 38 -2.56 -10.34 -6.93
N LYS A 39 -1.27 -10.01 -6.83
CA LYS A 39 -0.43 -9.69 -7.98
C LYS A 39 -0.29 -10.86 -8.93
N ALA A 40 -0.07 -12.06 -8.42
CA ALA A 40 0.03 -13.28 -9.22
C ALA A 40 -1.28 -13.62 -9.95
N GLU A 41 -2.43 -13.28 -9.32
CA GLU A 41 -3.78 -13.47 -9.88
C GLU A 41 -4.28 -12.29 -10.74
N GLY A 42 -3.45 -11.22 -10.92
CA GLY A 42 -3.83 -10.03 -11.69
C GLY A 42 -4.92 -9.17 -11.04
N ARG A 43 -5.02 -9.21 -9.71
CA ARG A 43 -6.03 -8.52 -8.88
C ARG A 43 -5.44 -7.60 -7.82
N GLN A 44 -4.19 -7.19 -7.99
CA GLN A 44 -3.47 -6.46 -6.94
C GLN A 44 -4.14 -5.13 -6.59
N GLU A 45 -4.57 -4.36 -7.59
CA GLU A 45 -5.18 -3.04 -7.37
C GLU A 45 -6.48 -3.14 -6.59
N GLU A 46 -7.36 -4.08 -6.95
CA GLU A 46 -8.65 -4.29 -6.27
C GLU A 46 -8.45 -4.71 -4.82
N VAL A 47 -7.47 -5.57 -4.55
CA VAL A 47 -7.18 -6.03 -3.19
C VAL A 47 -6.52 -4.93 -2.36
N VAL A 48 -5.59 -4.13 -2.92
CA VAL A 48 -5.01 -2.96 -2.26
C VAL A 48 -6.11 -2.00 -1.82
N GLU A 49 -6.96 -1.59 -2.75
CA GLU A 49 -8.07 -0.66 -2.48
C GLU A 49 -9.01 -1.22 -1.41
N ARG A 50 -9.34 -2.51 -1.49
CA ARG A 50 -10.22 -3.16 -0.51
C ARG A 50 -9.61 -3.19 0.90
N LEU A 51 -8.32 -3.51 1.03
CA LEU A 51 -7.63 -3.55 2.31
C LEU A 51 -7.46 -2.16 2.92
N LEU A 52 -7.12 -1.15 2.12
CA LEU A 52 -7.00 0.23 2.59
C LEU A 52 -8.35 0.75 3.10
N ARG A 53 -9.43 0.51 2.36
CA ARG A 53 -10.78 0.89 2.78
C ARG A 53 -11.20 0.18 4.07
N ALA A 54 -10.96 -1.14 4.17
CA ALA A 54 -11.24 -1.91 5.37
C ALA A 54 -10.54 -1.33 6.60
N TYR A 55 -9.28 -0.96 6.45
CA TYR A 55 -8.45 -0.48 7.55
C TYR A 55 -8.80 0.95 7.95
N PHE A 56 -8.84 1.90 6.99
CA PHE A 56 -8.95 3.32 7.28
C PHE A 56 -10.39 3.83 7.42
N VAL A 57 -11.38 3.14 6.85
CA VAL A 57 -12.78 3.59 6.81
C VAL A 57 -13.70 2.69 7.62
N GLU A 58 -13.48 1.36 7.55
CA GLU A 58 -14.43 0.39 8.13
C GLU A 58 -13.98 -0.16 9.49
N GLY A 59 -12.77 0.17 9.96
CA GLY A 59 -12.22 -0.33 11.23
C GLY A 59 -12.03 -1.85 11.27
N ARG A 60 -11.88 -2.50 10.11
CA ARG A 60 -11.66 -3.95 10.01
C ARG A 60 -10.19 -4.32 10.25
N HIS A 61 -9.95 -5.51 10.77
CA HIS A 61 -8.62 -5.97 11.11
C HIS A 61 -7.92 -6.62 9.91
N VAL A 62 -6.79 -6.02 9.46
CA VAL A 62 -6.04 -6.51 8.29
C VAL A 62 -4.82 -7.38 8.65
N GLY A 63 -4.86 -8.06 9.78
CA GLY A 63 -3.76 -8.94 10.24
C GLY A 63 -4.21 -10.34 10.64
N HIS A 64 -5.52 -10.62 10.66
CA HIS A 64 -6.08 -11.94 10.92
C HIS A 64 -6.39 -12.66 9.61
N ASP A 65 -6.07 -13.97 9.57
CA ASP A 65 -6.15 -14.76 8.34
C ASP A 65 -7.57 -14.83 7.76
N ASP A 66 -8.57 -15.07 8.61
CA ASP A 66 -9.97 -15.13 8.18
C ASP A 66 -10.47 -13.78 7.65
N GLU A 67 -10.15 -12.67 8.33
CA GLU A 67 -10.50 -11.32 7.88
C GLU A 67 -9.82 -10.98 6.55
N LEU A 68 -8.54 -11.29 6.40
CA LEU A 68 -7.81 -11.08 5.15
C LEU A 68 -8.39 -11.91 4.01
N ALA A 69 -8.77 -13.17 4.29
CA ALA A 69 -9.38 -14.04 3.29
C ALA A 69 -10.77 -13.53 2.87
N ASP A 70 -11.58 -13.03 3.81
CA ASP A 70 -12.88 -12.45 3.51
C ASP A 70 -12.73 -11.16 2.67
N LEU A 71 -11.83 -10.26 3.07
CA LEU A 71 -11.55 -9.01 2.33
C LEU A 71 -11.02 -9.28 0.91
N ALA A 72 -10.12 -10.24 0.77
CA ALA A 72 -9.58 -10.62 -0.52
C ALA A 72 -10.63 -11.28 -1.42
N ALA A 73 -11.57 -12.06 -0.84
CA ALA A 73 -12.68 -12.63 -1.57
C ALA A 73 -13.67 -11.56 -2.05
N GLU A 74 -13.94 -10.53 -1.28
CA GLU A 74 -14.72 -9.36 -1.69
C GLU A 74 -14.08 -8.65 -2.91
N ALA A 75 -12.75 -8.73 -3.05
CA ALA A 75 -11.99 -8.21 -4.19
C ALA A 75 -11.78 -9.23 -5.33
N GLY A 76 -12.41 -10.42 -5.23
CA GLY A 76 -12.46 -11.41 -6.30
C GLY A 76 -11.39 -12.52 -6.26
N LEU A 77 -10.64 -12.67 -5.16
CA LEU A 77 -9.81 -13.84 -4.93
C LEU A 77 -10.62 -15.02 -4.36
N ASP A 78 -10.11 -16.23 -4.52
CA ASP A 78 -10.68 -17.41 -3.83
C ASP A 78 -10.27 -17.40 -2.36
N ARG A 79 -11.26 -17.41 -1.47
CA ARG A 79 -11.05 -17.37 -0.02
C ARG A 79 -10.16 -18.49 0.50
N GLN A 80 -10.36 -19.71 0.00
CA GLN A 80 -9.59 -20.88 0.47
C GLN A 80 -8.15 -20.80 -0.02
N VAL A 81 -7.92 -20.34 -1.24
CA VAL A 81 -6.57 -20.11 -1.77
C VAL A 81 -5.82 -19.08 -0.93
N VAL A 82 -6.49 -18.04 -0.47
CA VAL A 82 -5.87 -17.05 0.44
C VAL A 82 -5.48 -17.67 1.77
N LEU A 83 -6.38 -18.46 2.40
CA LEU A 83 -6.10 -19.14 3.66
C LEU A 83 -4.93 -20.13 3.54
N ASP A 84 -4.91 -20.92 2.48
CA ASP A 84 -3.84 -21.89 2.22
C ASP A 84 -2.50 -21.18 1.98
N THR A 85 -2.52 -20.06 1.25
CA THR A 85 -1.33 -19.21 1.01
C THR A 85 -0.76 -18.62 2.29
N LEU A 86 -1.62 -18.17 3.19
CA LEU A 86 -1.20 -17.62 4.49
C LEU A 86 -0.70 -18.70 5.43
N ALA A 87 -1.30 -19.92 5.38
CA ALA A 87 -0.90 -21.06 6.20
C ALA A 87 0.48 -21.61 5.80
N ASP A 88 0.78 -21.68 4.51
CA ASP A 88 2.06 -22.18 3.99
C ASP A 88 3.15 -21.09 3.92
N GLY A 89 2.80 -19.82 4.09
CA GLY A 89 3.71 -18.67 4.05
C GLY A 89 4.37 -18.48 2.68
N ARG A 90 3.68 -18.85 1.61
CA ARG A 90 4.19 -18.92 0.23
C ARG A 90 4.89 -17.65 -0.23
N TYR A 91 4.38 -16.49 0.16
CA TYR A 91 4.90 -15.18 -0.24
C TYR A 91 5.69 -14.46 0.87
N ARG A 92 6.02 -15.16 1.96
CA ARG A 92 6.77 -14.57 3.07
C ARG A 92 8.13 -14.03 2.63
N ALA A 93 8.86 -14.81 1.85
CA ALA A 93 10.18 -14.43 1.34
C ALA A 93 10.10 -13.24 0.37
N ASP A 94 9.02 -13.13 -0.41
CA ASP A 94 8.83 -11.99 -1.31
C ASP A 94 8.60 -10.69 -0.52
N VAL A 95 7.81 -10.74 0.55
CA VAL A 95 7.61 -9.58 1.45
C VAL A 95 8.93 -9.19 2.14
N GLU A 96 9.72 -10.16 2.58
CA GLU A 96 11.03 -9.90 3.18
C GLU A 96 11.98 -9.24 2.17
N ALA A 97 11.98 -9.70 0.92
CA ALA A 97 12.77 -9.10 -0.16
C ALA A 97 12.33 -7.65 -0.46
N ASP A 98 11.03 -7.35 -0.45
CA ASP A 98 10.53 -5.98 -0.61
C ASP A 98 11.00 -5.06 0.53
N ILE A 99 11.01 -5.56 1.77
CA ILE A 99 11.51 -4.83 2.94
C ILE A 99 13.02 -4.55 2.79
N GLU A 100 13.81 -5.56 2.40
CA GLU A 100 15.24 -5.41 2.16
C GLU A 100 15.52 -4.39 1.04
N GLN A 101 14.73 -4.43 -0.04
CA GLN A 101 14.86 -3.46 -1.13
C GLN A 101 14.55 -2.03 -0.67
N ALA A 102 13.50 -1.84 0.16
CA ALA A 102 13.19 -0.54 0.73
C ALA A 102 14.33 -0.01 1.61
N MET A 103 14.93 -0.88 2.44
CA MET A 103 16.10 -0.53 3.26
C MET A 103 17.31 -0.17 2.39
N ALA A 104 17.56 -0.91 1.30
CA ALA A 104 18.66 -0.63 0.37
C ALA A 104 18.50 0.72 -0.33
N TYR A 105 17.27 1.17 -0.57
CA TYR A 105 16.97 2.52 -1.07
C TYR A 105 17.06 3.61 0.00
N GLY A 106 17.31 3.26 1.27
CA GLY A 106 17.35 4.23 2.38
C GLY A 106 15.99 4.78 2.77
N ILE A 107 14.90 4.07 2.45
CA ILE A 107 13.54 4.49 2.77
C ILE A 107 13.32 4.37 4.28
N SER A 108 13.02 5.48 4.94
CA SER A 108 12.82 5.56 6.39
C SER A 108 11.41 6.01 6.79
N GLY A 109 10.54 6.25 5.82
CA GLY A 109 9.17 6.70 6.06
C GLY A 109 8.29 6.50 4.83
N VAL A 110 6.97 6.60 5.03
CA VAL A 110 5.95 6.41 3.99
C VAL A 110 5.01 7.61 3.94
N PRO A 111 4.41 7.89 2.78
CA PRO A 111 4.63 7.23 1.50
C PRO A 111 6.01 7.56 0.89
N PHE A 112 6.54 6.64 0.10
CA PHE A 112 7.76 6.85 -0.67
C PHE A 112 7.61 6.23 -2.05
N TYR A 113 8.01 6.96 -3.08
CA TYR A 113 7.88 6.53 -4.47
C TYR A 113 9.25 6.45 -5.11
N VAL A 114 9.54 5.35 -5.79
CA VAL A 114 10.76 5.16 -6.58
C VAL A 114 10.37 5.08 -8.05
N VAL A 115 10.90 6.01 -8.85
CA VAL A 115 10.67 6.07 -10.29
C VAL A 115 11.93 5.62 -11.01
N ASP A 116 11.79 4.65 -11.91
CA ASP A 116 12.87 4.10 -12.75
C ASP A 116 14.12 3.65 -11.94
N ARG A 117 13.92 3.24 -10.67
CA ARG A 117 15.00 2.87 -9.74
C ARG A 117 16.07 3.95 -9.52
N GLN A 118 15.82 5.19 -9.94
CA GLN A 118 16.78 6.30 -9.92
C GLN A 118 16.26 7.52 -9.18
N TYR A 119 14.98 7.79 -9.22
CA TYR A 119 14.39 8.99 -8.63
C TYR A 119 13.51 8.62 -7.46
N GLY A 120 13.75 9.27 -6.31
CA GLY A 120 12.95 9.07 -5.10
C GLY A 120 12.07 10.29 -4.79
N VAL A 121 10.80 10.07 -4.47
CA VAL A 121 9.89 11.09 -3.95
C VAL A 121 9.45 10.68 -2.56
N SER A 122 9.82 11.45 -1.55
CA SER A 122 9.46 11.19 -0.16
C SER A 122 8.25 12.01 0.25
N GLY A 123 7.26 11.36 0.84
CA GLY A 123 6.02 11.97 1.32
C GLY A 123 4.96 12.15 0.23
N ALA A 124 3.77 12.55 0.69
CA ALA A 124 2.67 12.94 -0.19
C ALA A 124 2.90 14.37 -0.68
N GLN A 125 3.61 14.50 -1.79
CA GLN A 125 3.97 15.77 -2.40
C GLN A 125 2.85 16.30 -3.31
N ASP A 126 2.95 17.58 -3.68
CA ASP A 126 2.06 18.18 -4.67
C ASP A 126 2.15 17.44 -6.02
N PRO A 127 1.04 17.26 -6.74
CA PRO A 127 1.03 16.60 -8.06
C PRO A 127 2.05 17.15 -9.06
N ALA A 128 2.38 18.44 -8.97
CA ALA A 128 3.40 19.07 -9.83
C ALA A 128 4.80 18.46 -9.62
N VAL A 129 5.15 18.06 -8.39
CA VAL A 129 6.41 17.39 -8.07
C VAL A 129 6.49 16.02 -8.78
N PHE A 130 5.40 15.24 -8.74
CA PHE A 130 5.33 13.96 -9.44
C PHE A 130 5.42 14.15 -10.96
N ALA A 131 4.71 15.12 -11.52
CA ALA A 131 4.77 15.43 -12.95
C ALA A 131 6.21 15.79 -13.39
N GLN A 132 6.93 16.57 -12.59
CA GLN A 132 8.33 16.93 -12.86
C GLN A 132 9.23 15.70 -12.83
N VAL A 133 9.15 14.86 -11.78
CA VAL A 133 9.98 13.64 -11.66
C VAL A 133 9.69 12.65 -12.79
N LEU A 134 8.43 12.44 -13.15
CA LEU A 134 8.04 11.57 -14.25
C LEU A 134 8.55 12.11 -15.59
N SER A 135 8.46 13.41 -15.82
CA SER A 135 8.99 14.05 -17.05
C SER A 135 10.51 13.92 -17.14
N GLN A 136 11.21 14.05 -16.02
CA GLN A 136 12.65 13.85 -15.96
C GLN A 136 13.04 12.39 -16.22
N ALA A 137 12.36 11.43 -15.58
CA ALA A 137 12.59 10.01 -15.78
C ALA A 137 12.31 9.57 -17.24
N ALA A 138 11.30 10.16 -17.88
CA ALA A 138 10.97 9.92 -19.29
C ALA A 138 11.92 10.64 -20.29
N GLY A 139 12.92 11.38 -19.81
CA GLY A 139 13.83 12.15 -20.68
C GLY A 139 13.17 13.33 -21.40
N LEU A 140 11.99 13.78 -20.95
CA LEU A 140 11.23 14.88 -21.53
C LEU A 140 11.71 16.27 -21.06
N MET A 141 12.52 16.32 -20.01
CA MET A 141 13.20 17.53 -19.53
C MET A 141 14.67 17.47 -19.93
N THR A 142 15.06 18.27 -20.92
CA THR A 142 16.47 18.60 -21.12
C THR A 142 16.94 19.45 -19.93
N ALA A 143 18.09 19.08 -19.36
CA ALA A 143 18.71 19.88 -18.31
C ALA A 143 18.87 21.32 -18.82
N THR A 144 18.10 22.23 -18.23
CA THR A 144 18.31 23.66 -18.47
C THR A 144 19.56 24.03 -17.69
N SER A 145 20.63 24.38 -18.42
CA SER A 145 21.93 24.85 -17.89
C SER A 145 21.77 26.14 -17.11
#